data_6855d7120c9e75c1f83179e78694ff1c
#
_entry.id   6855d7120c9e75c1f83179e78694ff1c
#
_cell.length_a   1.000
_cell.length_b   1.000
_cell.length_c   1.000
_cell.angle_alpha   90.00
_cell.angle_beta   90.00
_cell.angle_gamma   90.00
#
_symmetry.space_group_name_H-M   'P 1'
#
loop_
_entity.id
_entity.type
_entity.pdbx_description
1 polymer ?
#
loop_
_entity_poly.entity_id
_entity_poly.type
_entity_poly.pdbx_seq_one_letter_code
_entity_poly.pdbx_strand_id
1 'polypeptide(L)'
;MDAKKELSSEQHTLFVETIPEYKKVVDKEKNLYEVTPKHKRYRVYIGRFHELKKGLHRVFNELKEAKEHDHLEFIISSGGGMVLEGQQFYNLIQEKFYNRTTAFLDNYGYSMGALLFCMADKRVIYPYSDLMFHNYSAGAIGKGGEIKARIKHINKALEIFFHDIIVKKGFLSEEEFKKMLIGQDYWMDTKELCKRKIATHVISEGTEYTAKEYLKLLKANKKKKKETKDKNKPSDKEP
;
A
#
# COMPACT_ATOMS: atom_id res chain seq x y z
N MET A 1 30.05 2.16 11.74
CA MET A 1 28.73 2.71 12.13
C MET A 1 28.22 3.53 10.96
N ASP A 2 27.42 2.93 10.08
CA ASP A 2 26.82 3.67 8.97
C ASP A 2 25.71 4.56 9.54
N ALA A 3 25.86 5.86 9.37
CA ALA A 3 24.92 6.84 9.89
C ALA A 3 23.56 6.66 9.21
N LYS A 4 22.51 6.50 10.00
CA LYS A 4 21.12 6.63 9.51
C LYS A 4 20.93 8.08 9.09
N LYS A 5 20.60 8.27 7.82
CA LYS A 5 20.25 9.58 7.29
C LYS A 5 18.73 9.77 7.40
N GLU A 6 18.32 10.77 8.13
CA GLU A 6 16.91 11.18 8.23
C GLU A 6 16.68 12.46 7.42
N LEU A 7 15.67 12.45 6.58
CA LEU A 7 15.17 13.62 5.87
C LEU A 7 13.69 13.76 6.18
N SER A 8 13.32 14.77 6.96
CA SER A 8 11.92 15.04 7.29
C SER A 8 11.39 16.27 6.58
N SER A 9 10.12 16.24 6.25
CA SER A 9 9.29 17.38 5.93
C SER A 9 8.05 17.34 6.84
N GLU A 10 7.26 18.39 6.89
CA GLU A 10 6.06 18.47 7.73
C GLU A 10 5.11 17.26 7.61
N GLN A 11 5.24 16.43 6.56
CA GLN A 11 4.31 15.33 6.29
C GLN A 11 4.94 14.04 5.75
N HIS A 12 6.23 14.04 5.40
CA HIS A 12 6.92 12.87 4.89
C HIS A 12 8.31 12.77 5.51
N THR A 13 8.62 11.60 6.03
CA THR A 13 9.94 11.30 6.58
C THR A 13 10.56 10.17 5.78
N LEU A 14 11.78 10.35 5.33
CA LEU A 14 12.58 9.35 4.63
C LEU A 14 13.72 8.89 5.52
N PHE A 15 13.77 7.59 5.79
CA PHE A 15 14.92 6.93 6.40
C PHE A 15 15.66 6.13 5.35
N VAL A 16 17.00 6.18 5.41
CA VAL A 16 17.88 5.39 4.55
C VAL A 16 18.78 4.54 5.43
N GLU A 17 18.71 3.23 5.23
CA GLU A 17 19.54 2.25 5.92
C GLU A 17 20.38 1.48 4.90
N THR A 18 21.66 1.29 5.19
CA THR A 18 22.54 0.45 4.37
C THR A 18 22.61 -0.95 4.94
N ILE A 19 22.23 -1.94 4.14
CA ILE A 19 22.34 -3.36 4.48
C ILE A 19 23.68 -3.85 3.94
N PRO A 20 24.60 -4.34 4.80
CA PRO A 20 25.90 -4.83 4.36
C PRO A 20 25.76 -6.11 3.53
N GLU A 21 26.75 -6.38 2.69
CA GLU A 21 26.87 -7.69 2.04
C GLU A 21 27.12 -8.76 3.10
N TYR A 22 26.42 -9.90 2.99
CA TYR A 22 26.72 -11.06 3.79
C TYR A 22 26.62 -12.35 2.97
N LYS A 23 27.38 -13.37 3.39
CA LYS A 23 27.37 -14.71 2.78
C LYS A 23 26.96 -15.75 3.82
N LYS A 24 25.98 -16.56 3.49
CA LYS A 24 25.52 -17.66 4.31
C LYS A 24 25.84 -18.98 3.63
N VAL A 25 26.44 -19.90 4.35
CA VAL A 25 26.65 -21.27 3.87
C VAL A 25 25.31 -21.99 3.87
N VAL A 26 24.82 -22.39 2.70
CA VAL A 26 23.57 -23.13 2.55
C VAL A 26 23.83 -24.64 2.55
N ASP A 27 24.91 -25.07 1.89
CA ASP A 27 25.35 -26.46 1.85
C ASP A 27 26.87 -26.51 1.77
N LYS A 28 27.50 -27.04 2.83
CA LYS A 28 28.98 -27.14 2.91
C LYS A 28 29.57 -28.15 1.94
N GLU A 29 28.88 -29.26 1.69
CA GLU A 29 29.37 -30.33 0.83
C GLU A 29 29.36 -29.90 -0.64
N LYS A 30 28.40 -29.06 -1.02
CA LYS A 30 28.29 -28.52 -2.39
C LYS A 30 28.96 -27.17 -2.58
N ASN A 31 29.59 -26.61 -1.54
CA ASN A 31 30.12 -25.23 -1.57
C ASN A 31 29.07 -24.19 -2.00
N LEU A 32 27.82 -24.39 -1.57
CA LEU A 32 26.71 -23.51 -1.92
C LEU A 32 26.58 -22.40 -0.88
N TYR A 33 26.59 -21.16 -1.36
CA TYR A 33 26.49 -19.95 -0.55
C TYR A 33 25.30 -19.10 -1.03
N GLU A 34 24.54 -18.59 -0.08
CA GLU A 34 23.61 -17.48 -0.31
C GLU A 34 24.35 -16.16 -0.09
N VAL A 35 24.31 -15.28 -1.08
CA VAL A 35 24.98 -13.96 -1.01
C VAL A 35 23.91 -12.89 -1.03
N THR A 36 23.90 -12.04 0.01
CA THR A 36 23.10 -10.83 0.03
C THR A 36 24.01 -9.66 -0.37
N PRO A 37 23.76 -9.01 -1.53
CA PRO A 37 24.58 -7.87 -1.94
C PRO A 37 24.36 -6.67 -1.02
N LYS A 38 25.36 -5.81 -0.91
CA LYS A 38 25.23 -4.53 -0.21
C LYS A 38 24.15 -3.70 -0.91
N HIS A 39 23.14 -3.26 -0.17
CA HIS A 39 22.03 -2.47 -0.69
C HIS A 39 21.51 -1.49 0.34
N LYS A 40 20.74 -0.50 -0.10
CA LYS A 40 20.02 0.43 0.76
C LYS A 40 18.56 0.02 0.89
N ARG A 41 18.01 0.28 2.07
CA ARG A 41 16.58 0.26 2.33
C ARG A 41 16.13 1.70 2.55
N TYR A 42 15.26 2.17 1.69
CA TYR A 42 14.61 3.46 1.81
C TYR A 42 13.25 3.25 2.46
N ARG A 43 12.97 3.97 3.55
CA ARG A 43 11.67 3.93 4.22
C ARG A 43 11.04 5.30 4.20
N VAL A 44 9.86 5.42 3.58
CA VAL A 44 9.13 6.66 3.44
C VAL A 44 7.83 6.59 4.24
N TYR A 45 7.64 7.49 5.19
CA TYR A 45 6.38 7.66 5.88
C TYR A 45 5.47 8.59 5.07
N ILE A 46 4.31 8.08 4.69
CA ILE A 46 3.35 8.74 3.81
C ILE A 46 2.17 9.23 4.65
N GLY A 47 2.08 10.53 4.82
CA GLY A 47 0.89 11.22 5.32
C GLY A 47 0.05 11.78 4.16
N ARG A 48 -0.42 13.01 4.29
CA ARG A 48 -1.19 13.67 3.23
C ARG A 48 -0.29 14.07 2.05
N PHE A 49 -0.67 13.69 0.84
CA PHE A 49 0.01 14.09 -0.39
C PHE A 49 -0.30 15.56 -0.71
N HIS A 50 0.70 16.40 -0.61
CA HIS A 50 0.65 17.82 -0.98
C HIS A 50 1.51 18.12 -2.20
N GLU A 51 1.48 19.37 -2.62
CA GLU A 51 2.35 19.90 -3.67
C GLU A 51 3.84 19.68 -3.34
N LEU A 52 4.65 19.49 -4.36
CA LEU A 52 6.11 19.33 -4.29
C LEU A 52 6.83 20.36 -3.39
N LYS A 53 6.31 21.59 -3.32
CA LYS A 53 6.84 22.68 -2.49
C LYS A 53 6.99 22.33 -1.00
N LYS A 54 6.26 21.33 -0.50
CA LYS A 54 6.27 20.92 0.92
C LYS A 54 7.21 19.75 1.20
N GLY A 55 8.33 19.67 0.53
CA GLY A 55 9.42 18.75 0.85
C GLY A 55 9.43 17.42 0.11
N LEU A 56 8.38 17.09 -0.65
CA LEU A 56 8.31 15.82 -1.39
C LEU A 56 9.42 15.70 -2.45
N HIS A 57 9.85 16.82 -3.04
CA HIS A 57 10.97 16.86 -3.99
C HIS A 57 12.29 16.35 -3.39
N ARG A 58 12.53 16.57 -2.09
CA ARG A 58 13.75 16.05 -1.41
C ARG A 58 13.71 14.53 -1.32
N VAL A 59 12.53 13.98 -0.98
CA VAL A 59 12.31 12.53 -0.97
C VAL A 59 12.55 11.96 -2.37
N PHE A 60 11.98 12.56 -3.41
CA PHE A 60 12.18 12.12 -4.79
C PHE A 60 13.65 12.18 -5.23
N ASN A 61 14.37 13.25 -4.91
CA ASN A 61 15.79 13.36 -5.24
C ASN A 61 16.62 12.25 -4.59
N GLU A 62 16.39 11.96 -3.32
CA GLU A 62 17.11 10.87 -2.64
C GLU A 62 16.75 9.50 -3.23
N LEU A 63 15.48 9.26 -3.56
CA LEU A 63 15.02 8.00 -4.16
C LEU A 63 15.52 7.82 -5.60
N LYS A 64 15.79 8.90 -6.33
CA LYS A 64 16.40 8.85 -7.68
C LYS A 64 17.82 8.30 -7.67
N GLU A 65 18.53 8.41 -6.54
CA GLU A 65 19.88 7.85 -6.35
C GLU A 65 19.89 6.34 -6.07
N ALA A 66 18.71 5.70 -5.99
CA ALA A 66 18.58 4.28 -5.72
C ALA A 66 19.21 3.43 -6.84
N LYS A 67 19.85 2.33 -6.42
CA LYS A 67 20.55 1.37 -7.26
C LYS A 67 19.74 0.08 -7.42
N GLU A 68 20.20 -0.81 -8.29
CA GLU A 68 19.51 -2.03 -8.71
C GLU A 68 19.05 -2.94 -7.56
N HIS A 69 19.80 -3.04 -6.47
CA HIS A 69 19.45 -3.92 -5.34
C HIS A 69 18.75 -3.20 -4.19
N ASP A 70 18.57 -1.89 -4.30
CA ASP A 70 17.93 -1.10 -3.25
C ASP A 70 16.44 -1.40 -3.16
N HIS A 71 15.88 -1.32 -1.95
CA HIS A 71 14.48 -1.63 -1.64
C HIS A 71 13.75 -0.41 -1.10
N LEU A 72 12.48 -0.25 -1.46
CA LEU A 72 11.63 0.85 -1.00
C LEU A 72 10.48 0.33 -0.13
N GLU A 73 10.38 0.90 1.07
CA GLU A 73 9.28 0.66 2.00
C GLU A 73 8.42 1.91 2.16
N PHE A 74 7.11 1.75 2.09
CA PHE A 74 6.13 2.81 2.40
C PHE A 74 5.45 2.49 3.72
N ILE A 75 5.39 3.44 4.63
CA ILE A 75 4.55 3.37 5.82
C ILE A 75 3.40 4.35 5.60
N ILE A 76 2.19 3.83 5.38
CA ILE A 76 1.05 4.60 4.92
C ILE A 76 0.04 4.78 6.05
N SER A 77 -0.20 6.04 6.40
CA SER A 77 -1.29 6.52 7.25
C SER A 77 -1.84 7.79 6.60
N SER A 78 -2.66 7.65 5.54
CA SER A 78 -2.91 8.73 4.59
C SER A 78 -4.36 8.80 4.14
N GLY A 79 -4.96 9.98 4.28
CA GLY A 79 -6.24 10.32 3.63
C GLY A 79 -6.12 10.64 2.14
N GLY A 80 -4.94 10.48 1.53
CA GLY A 80 -4.69 10.78 0.13
C GLY A 80 -4.10 12.17 -0.09
N GLY A 81 -4.45 12.79 -1.20
CA GLY A 81 -3.95 14.11 -1.62
C GLY A 81 -3.82 14.25 -3.13
N MET A 82 -2.82 14.99 -3.58
CA MET A 82 -2.63 15.34 -4.98
C MET A 82 -2.32 14.12 -5.86
N VAL A 83 -3.13 13.92 -6.90
CA VAL A 83 -3.00 12.75 -7.80
C VAL A 83 -1.75 12.83 -8.66
N LEU A 84 -1.37 14.03 -9.10
CA LEU A 84 -0.21 14.22 -9.98
C LEU A 84 1.10 13.86 -9.28
N GLU A 85 1.25 14.19 -8.01
CA GLU A 85 2.37 13.79 -7.18
C GLU A 85 2.38 12.27 -6.94
N GLY A 86 1.20 11.67 -6.81
CA GLY A 86 1.06 10.22 -6.76
C GLY A 86 1.49 9.53 -8.06
N GLN A 87 1.18 10.12 -9.22
CA GLN A 87 1.66 9.63 -10.51
C GLN A 87 3.18 9.75 -10.65
N GLN A 88 3.78 10.85 -10.16
CA GLN A 88 5.24 10.99 -10.13
C GLN A 88 5.89 9.91 -9.27
N PHE A 89 5.28 9.59 -8.13
CA PHE A 89 5.74 8.51 -7.27
C PHE A 89 5.65 7.14 -7.95
N TYR A 90 4.55 6.89 -8.66
CA TYR A 90 4.39 5.68 -9.49
C TYR A 90 5.50 5.57 -10.53
N ASN A 91 5.78 6.63 -11.27
CA ASN A 91 6.85 6.65 -12.27
C ASN A 91 8.23 6.36 -11.65
N LEU A 92 8.50 6.93 -10.48
CA LEU A 92 9.73 6.68 -9.73
C LEU A 92 9.85 5.21 -9.30
N ILE A 93 8.75 4.60 -8.82
CA ILE A 93 8.71 3.18 -8.48
C ILE A 93 9.03 2.33 -9.71
N GLN A 94 8.38 2.61 -10.84
CA GLN A 94 8.63 1.86 -12.07
C GLN A 94 10.06 1.99 -12.57
N GLU A 95 10.66 3.17 -12.43
CA GLU A 95 12.03 3.44 -12.88
C GLU A 95 13.09 2.80 -11.96
N LYS A 96 12.92 2.94 -10.64
CA LYS A 96 13.98 2.65 -9.66
C LYS A 96 13.74 1.44 -8.78
N PHE A 97 12.49 1.02 -8.57
CA PHE A 97 12.13 0.04 -7.55
C PHE A 97 11.17 -1.05 -8.06
N TYR A 98 11.11 -1.27 -9.37
CA TYR A 98 10.25 -2.30 -9.95
C TYR A 98 10.50 -3.67 -9.29
N ASN A 99 9.45 -4.33 -8.80
CA ASN A 99 9.47 -5.58 -8.03
C ASN A 99 10.32 -5.53 -6.73
N ARG A 100 10.57 -4.34 -6.17
CA ARG A 100 11.38 -4.17 -4.96
C ARG A 100 10.75 -3.19 -3.97
N THR A 101 9.42 -3.31 -3.81
CA THR A 101 8.64 -2.42 -2.95
C THR A 101 7.85 -3.20 -1.91
N THR A 102 7.79 -2.64 -0.69
CA THR A 102 6.88 -3.09 0.37
C THR A 102 6.08 -1.90 0.88
N ALA A 103 4.76 -2.06 1.00
CA ALA A 103 3.91 -1.07 1.64
C ALA A 103 3.30 -1.66 2.92
N PHE A 104 3.33 -0.87 3.99
CA PHE A 104 2.65 -1.13 5.25
C PHE A 104 1.49 -0.15 5.38
N LEU A 105 0.27 -0.67 5.47
CA LEU A 105 -0.91 0.12 5.78
C LEU A 105 -1.06 0.19 7.30
N ASP A 106 -0.46 1.23 7.90
CA ASP A 106 -0.28 1.32 9.35
C ASP A 106 -1.63 1.36 10.08
N ASN A 107 -2.56 2.18 9.58
CA ASN A 107 -3.95 2.20 10.04
C ASN A 107 -4.92 2.40 8.87
N TYR A 108 -4.79 3.45 8.07
CA TYR A 108 -5.69 3.73 6.94
C TYR A 108 -4.95 4.24 5.71
N GLY A 109 -5.55 3.98 4.55
CA GLY A 109 -5.13 4.50 3.25
C GLY A 109 -6.34 4.82 2.39
N TYR A 110 -6.63 6.11 2.17
CA TYR A 110 -7.76 6.54 1.37
C TYR A 110 -7.31 7.28 0.13
N SER A 111 -8.13 7.23 -0.94
CA SER A 111 -7.86 7.99 -2.16
C SER A 111 -6.46 7.68 -2.73
N MET A 112 -5.61 8.69 -2.92
CA MET A 112 -4.23 8.50 -3.39
C MET A 112 -3.39 7.63 -2.44
N GLY A 113 -3.68 7.63 -1.13
CA GLY A 113 -3.03 6.74 -0.14
C GLY A 113 -3.33 5.26 -0.41
N ALA A 114 -4.56 4.94 -0.82
CA ALA A 114 -4.95 3.59 -1.23
C ALA A 114 -4.22 3.16 -2.52
N LEU A 115 -4.12 4.06 -3.50
CA LEU A 115 -3.41 3.77 -4.75
C LEU A 115 -1.93 3.49 -4.51
N LEU A 116 -1.26 4.28 -3.65
CA LEU A 116 0.14 4.06 -3.29
C LEU A 116 0.35 2.70 -2.61
N PHE A 117 -0.55 2.30 -1.71
CA PHE A 117 -0.52 0.97 -1.12
C PHE A 117 -0.60 -0.12 -2.20
N CYS A 118 -1.51 0.05 -3.16
CA CYS A 118 -1.72 -0.87 -4.26
C CYS A 118 -0.57 -0.92 -5.28
N MET A 119 0.29 0.09 -5.34
CA MET A 119 1.47 0.12 -6.21
C MET A 119 2.55 -0.86 -5.77
N ALA A 120 2.67 -1.13 -4.47
CA ALA A 120 3.71 -1.99 -3.93
C ALA A 120 3.53 -3.47 -4.29
N ASP A 121 4.64 -4.21 -4.31
CA ASP A 121 4.69 -5.64 -4.60
C ASP A 121 4.24 -6.45 -3.37
N LYS A 122 4.85 -6.19 -2.21
CA LYS A 122 4.42 -6.73 -0.92
C LYS A 122 3.56 -5.69 -0.21
N ARG A 123 2.34 -6.06 0.17
CA ARG A 123 1.34 -5.19 0.81
C ARG A 123 0.92 -5.78 2.14
N VAL A 124 1.41 -5.15 3.21
CA VAL A 124 1.27 -5.59 4.59
C VAL A 124 0.23 -4.72 5.30
N ILE A 125 -0.69 -5.35 6.02
CA ILE A 125 -1.71 -4.66 6.80
C ILE A 125 -1.74 -5.18 8.24
N TYR A 126 -2.53 -4.54 9.10
CA TYR A 126 -2.77 -4.92 10.49
C TYR A 126 -4.27 -5.25 10.72
N PRO A 127 -4.66 -5.82 11.87
CA PRO A 127 -6.05 -6.24 12.13
C PRO A 127 -7.12 -5.13 12.00
N TYR A 128 -6.74 -3.87 12.14
CA TYR A 128 -7.62 -2.70 12.05
C TYR A 128 -7.29 -1.77 10.89
N SER A 129 -6.55 -2.26 9.91
CA SER A 129 -6.28 -1.46 8.71
C SER A 129 -7.54 -1.29 7.88
N ASP A 130 -7.69 -0.08 7.33
CA ASP A 130 -8.83 0.34 6.52
C ASP A 130 -8.37 1.02 5.23
N LEU A 131 -9.06 0.75 4.13
CA LEU A 131 -8.70 1.29 2.82
C LEU A 131 -9.95 1.73 2.07
N MET A 132 -9.83 2.83 1.32
CA MET A 132 -10.95 3.32 0.52
C MET A 132 -10.50 3.77 -0.88
N PHE A 133 -11.20 3.25 -1.88
CA PHE A 133 -11.14 3.74 -3.25
C PHE A 133 -12.33 4.64 -3.56
N HIS A 134 -12.07 5.76 -4.18
CA HIS A 134 -13.08 6.65 -4.75
C HIS A 134 -12.57 7.36 -6.00
N ASN A 135 -13.46 7.99 -6.74
CA ASN A 135 -13.07 8.82 -7.86
C ASN A 135 -12.35 10.09 -7.38
N TYR A 136 -11.53 10.70 -8.24
CA TYR A 136 -10.87 11.95 -7.92
C TYR A 136 -11.86 13.12 -7.81
N SER A 137 -11.49 14.12 -7.03
CA SER A 137 -12.17 15.40 -6.96
C SER A 137 -11.33 16.48 -7.62
N ALA A 138 -11.91 17.28 -8.50
CA ALA A 138 -11.24 18.38 -9.15
C ALA A 138 -12.18 19.55 -9.40
N GLY A 139 -11.60 20.76 -9.54
CA GLY A 139 -12.28 21.94 -10.03
C GLY A 139 -11.55 22.50 -11.25
N ALA A 140 -12.25 23.27 -12.09
CA ALA A 140 -11.66 23.98 -13.21
C ALA A 140 -12.26 25.36 -13.32
N ILE A 141 -11.40 26.35 -13.57
CA ILE A 141 -11.76 27.75 -13.81
C ILE A 141 -11.17 28.13 -15.15
N GLY A 142 -11.93 28.85 -15.99
CA GLY A 142 -11.51 29.31 -17.31
C GLY A 142 -12.71 29.54 -18.22
N LYS A 143 -12.47 29.68 -19.53
CA LYS A 143 -13.54 29.82 -20.54
C LYS A 143 -14.23 28.46 -20.76
N GLY A 144 -15.53 28.44 -21.06
CA GLY A 144 -16.32 27.23 -21.15
C GLY A 144 -15.76 26.13 -22.05
N GLY A 145 -15.17 26.49 -23.21
CA GLY A 145 -14.52 25.53 -24.10
C GLY A 145 -13.24 24.92 -23.49
N GLU A 146 -12.43 25.75 -22.85
CA GLU A 146 -11.19 25.32 -22.16
C GLU A 146 -11.49 24.37 -20.99
N ILE A 147 -12.51 24.71 -20.19
CA ILE A 147 -12.96 23.87 -19.07
C ILE A 147 -13.37 22.48 -19.59
N LYS A 148 -14.21 22.43 -20.62
CA LYS A 148 -14.67 21.14 -21.21
C LYS A 148 -13.50 20.31 -21.73
N ALA A 149 -12.59 20.92 -22.47
CA ALA A 149 -11.41 20.24 -23.03
C ALA A 149 -10.51 19.69 -21.91
N ARG A 150 -10.22 20.50 -20.89
CA ARG A 150 -9.38 20.15 -19.75
C ARG A 150 -9.99 19.00 -18.92
N ILE A 151 -11.28 19.09 -18.59
CA ILE A 151 -11.97 18.03 -17.84
C ILE A 151 -11.98 16.73 -18.63
N LYS A 152 -12.31 16.76 -19.93
CA LYS A 152 -12.29 15.57 -20.78
C LYS A 152 -10.90 14.90 -20.81
N HIS A 153 -9.84 15.69 -20.92
CA HIS A 153 -8.47 15.19 -20.94
C HIS A 153 -8.08 14.54 -19.61
N ILE A 154 -8.34 15.25 -18.50
CA ILE A 154 -8.01 14.77 -17.14
C ILE A 154 -8.79 13.49 -16.83
N ASN A 155 -10.10 13.43 -17.09
CA ASN A 155 -10.91 12.25 -16.87
C ASN A 155 -10.30 11.04 -17.55
N LYS A 156 -10.00 11.15 -18.85
CA LYS A 156 -9.41 10.04 -19.62
C LYS A 156 -8.05 9.60 -19.04
N ALA A 157 -7.18 10.55 -18.70
CA ALA A 157 -5.85 10.23 -18.19
C ALA A 157 -5.90 9.54 -16.81
N LEU A 158 -6.76 10.03 -15.90
CA LEU A 158 -6.89 9.48 -14.57
C LEU A 158 -7.67 8.15 -14.57
N GLU A 159 -8.66 7.99 -15.44
CA GLU A 159 -9.34 6.72 -15.61
C GLU A 159 -8.36 5.60 -16.00
N ILE A 160 -7.48 5.85 -16.97
CA ILE A 160 -6.44 4.91 -17.38
C ILE A 160 -5.51 4.59 -16.21
N PHE A 161 -5.03 5.61 -15.51
CA PHE A 161 -4.11 5.44 -14.39
C PHE A 161 -4.72 4.63 -13.23
N PHE A 162 -5.95 4.93 -12.85
CA PHE A 162 -6.65 4.20 -11.80
C PHE A 162 -6.98 2.77 -12.22
N HIS A 163 -7.41 2.58 -13.46
CA HIS A 163 -7.68 1.26 -14.03
C HIS A 163 -6.44 0.37 -13.96
N ASP A 164 -5.27 0.89 -14.34
CA ASP A 164 -4.01 0.15 -14.32
C ASP A 164 -3.60 -0.31 -12.91
N ILE A 165 -3.88 0.50 -11.89
CA ILE A 165 -3.52 0.19 -10.50
C ILE A 165 -4.58 -0.70 -9.83
N ILE A 166 -5.86 -0.50 -10.13
CA ILE A 166 -6.96 -1.12 -9.38
C ILE A 166 -7.51 -2.34 -10.11
N VAL A 167 -7.88 -2.18 -11.39
CA VAL A 167 -8.60 -3.22 -12.13
C VAL A 167 -7.65 -4.25 -12.71
N LYS A 168 -6.56 -3.82 -13.38
CA LYS A 168 -5.57 -4.77 -13.92
C LYS A 168 -4.94 -5.66 -12.86
N LYS A 169 -4.85 -5.19 -11.61
CA LYS A 169 -4.40 -6.00 -10.46
C LYS A 169 -5.51 -6.85 -9.83
N GLY A 170 -6.76 -6.72 -10.30
CA GLY A 170 -7.92 -7.49 -9.84
C GLY A 170 -8.46 -7.07 -8.47
N PHE A 171 -8.24 -5.83 -8.04
CA PHE A 171 -8.71 -5.32 -6.75
C PHE A 171 -10.18 -4.89 -6.78
N LEU A 172 -10.62 -4.31 -7.89
CA LEU A 172 -12.03 -4.12 -8.26
C LEU A 172 -12.31 -4.80 -9.59
N SER A 173 -13.55 -5.22 -9.82
CA SER A 173 -14.04 -5.61 -11.13
C SER A 173 -14.26 -4.40 -12.03
N GLU A 174 -14.39 -4.61 -13.34
CA GLU A 174 -14.74 -3.56 -14.31
C GLU A 174 -16.06 -2.87 -13.94
N GLU A 175 -17.04 -3.63 -13.46
CA GLU A 175 -18.34 -3.09 -13.05
C GLU A 175 -18.21 -2.21 -11.79
N GLU A 176 -17.49 -2.66 -10.78
CA GLU A 176 -17.19 -1.88 -9.56
C GLU A 176 -16.44 -0.61 -9.90
N PHE A 177 -15.45 -0.70 -10.78
CA PHE A 177 -14.67 0.46 -11.24
C PHE A 177 -15.56 1.50 -11.93
N LYS A 178 -16.44 1.09 -12.83
CA LYS A 178 -17.41 2.00 -13.47
C LYS A 178 -18.33 2.68 -12.44
N LYS A 179 -18.76 1.95 -11.41
CA LYS A 179 -19.56 2.53 -10.32
C LYS A 179 -18.74 3.54 -9.50
N MET A 180 -17.44 3.24 -9.26
CA MET A 180 -16.53 4.18 -8.59
C MET A 180 -16.39 5.49 -9.38
N LEU A 181 -16.26 5.43 -10.70
CA LEU A 181 -16.13 6.62 -11.56
C LEU A 181 -17.38 7.54 -11.51
N ILE A 182 -18.53 7.00 -11.18
CA ILE A 182 -19.80 7.76 -11.04
C ILE A 182 -20.17 8.09 -9.59
N GLY A 183 -19.23 7.87 -8.62
CA GLY A 183 -19.35 8.36 -7.26
C GLY A 183 -19.62 7.32 -6.18
N GLN A 184 -19.51 6.03 -6.46
CA GLN A 184 -19.57 5.00 -5.41
C GLN A 184 -18.22 4.80 -4.76
N ASP A 185 -18.13 5.02 -3.45
CA ASP A 185 -16.94 4.75 -2.66
C ASP A 185 -16.86 3.27 -2.27
N TYR A 186 -15.65 2.71 -2.28
CA TYR A 186 -15.36 1.33 -1.87
C TYR A 186 -14.51 1.30 -0.60
N TRP A 187 -15.18 1.10 0.54
CA TRP A 187 -14.56 0.97 1.87
C TRP A 187 -14.25 -0.49 2.16
N MET A 188 -13.06 -0.79 2.63
CA MET A 188 -12.55 -2.15 2.80
C MET A 188 -11.82 -2.32 4.11
N ASP A 189 -12.37 -3.16 4.97
CA ASP A 189 -11.72 -3.62 6.20
C ASP A 189 -10.60 -4.64 5.91
N THR A 190 -9.82 -4.97 6.92
CA THR A 190 -8.73 -5.97 6.84
C THR A 190 -9.17 -7.29 6.20
N LYS A 191 -10.38 -7.76 6.48
CA LYS A 191 -10.88 -9.02 5.94
C LYS A 191 -11.19 -8.93 4.45
N GLU A 192 -11.78 -7.81 4.01
CA GLU A 192 -12.08 -7.57 2.61
C GLU A 192 -10.80 -7.35 1.80
N LEU A 193 -9.82 -6.64 2.36
CA LEU A 193 -8.48 -6.46 1.78
C LEU A 193 -7.78 -7.80 1.52
N CYS A 194 -7.89 -8.74 2.47
CA CYS A 194 -7.34 -10.09 2.30
C CYS A 194 -8.10 -10.90 1.23
N LYS A 195 -9.43 -10.84 1.20
CA LYS A 195 -10.26 -11.57 0.23
C LYS A 195 -10.00 -11.11 -1.21
N ARG A 196 -9.89 -9.81 -1.42
CA ARG A 196 -9.62 -9.20 -2.72
C ARG A 196 -8.15 -9.29 -3.13
N LYS A 197 -7.29 -9.87 -2.30
CA LYS A 197 -5.83 -9.94 -2.52
C LYS A 197 -5.17 -8.56 -2.64
N ILE A 198 -5.84 -7.51 -2.15
CA ILE A 198 -5.25 -6.18 -2.02
C ILE A 198 -4.11 -6.27 -1.00
N ALA A 199 -4.35 -6.85 0.17
CA ALA A 199 -3.29 -7.23 1.09
C ALA A 199 -2.66 -8.57 0.68
N THR A 200 -1.33 -8.65 0.74
CA THR A 200 -0.58 -9.91 0.59
C THR A 200 -0.29 -10.56 1.93
N HIS A 201 -0.06 -9.75 2.97
CA HIS A 201 0.31 -10.18 4.32
C HIS A 201 -0.43 -9.39 5.39
N VAL A 202 -0.54 -9.99 6.57
CA VAL A 202 -1.11 -9.37 7.78
C VAL A 202 -0.16 -9.62 8.95
N ILE A 203 0.21 -8.56 9.67
CA ILE A 203 0.93 -8.69 10.95
C ILE A 203 -0.10 -8.64 12.08
N SER A 204 -0.19 -9.71 12.86
CA SER A 204 -1.07 -9.81 14.02
C SER A 204 -0.34 -10.51 15.16
N GLU A 205 -0.40 -9.92 16.36
CA GLU A 205 0.23 -10.50 17.58
C GLU A 205 1.71 -10.85 17.37
N GLY A 206 2.46 -9.96 16.71
CA GLY A 206 3.90 -10.15 16.43
C GLY A 206 4.24 -11.16 15.34
N THR A 207 3.25 -11.78 14.71
CA THR A 207 3.45 -12.77 13.65
C THR A 207 2.98 -12.24 12.30
N GLU A 208 3.78 -12.45 11.26
CA GLU A 208 3.41 -12.16 9.88
C GLU A 208 2.75 -13.39 9.25
N TYR A 209 1.53 -13.22 8.75
CA TYR A 209 0.76 -14.23 8.03
C TYR A 209 0.57 -13.79 6.58
N THR A 210 0.52 -14.73 5.65
CA THR A 210 -0.07 -14.43 4.34
C THR A 210 -1.56 -14.10 4.50
N ALA A 211 -2.13 -13.30 3.60
CA ALA A 211 -3.56 -12.99 3.63
C ALA A 211 -4.45 -14.24 3.69
N LYS A 212 -4.04 -15.32 3.01
CA LYS A 212 -4.75 -16.61 2.99
C LYS A 212 -4.73 -17.30 4.36
N GLU A 213 -3.58 -17.31 5.04
CA GLU A 213 -3.42 -17.90 6.38
C GLU A 213 -4.22 -17.09 7.40
N TYR A 214 -4.16 -15.77 7.35
CA TYR A 214 -4.93 -14.91 8.22
C TYR A 214 -6.45 -15.11 8.09
N LEU A 215 -6.96 -15.27 6.86
CA LEU A 215 -8.37 -15.60 6.64
C LEU A 215 -8.76 -16.96 7.24
N LYS A 216 -7.86 -17.97 7.23
CA LYS A 216 -8.09 -19.25 7.91
C LYS A 216 -8.13 -19.07 9.42
N LEU A 217 -7.19 -18.29 9.98
CA LEU A 217 -7.15 -17.96 11.41
C LEU A 217 -8.46 -17.30 11.88
N LEU A 218 -8.96 -16.30 11.13
CA LEU A 218 -10.23 -15.64 11.44
C LEU A 218 -11.43 -16.60 11.44
N LYS A 219 -11.46 -17.57 10.52
CA LYS A 219 -12.52 -18.59 10.47
C LYS A 219 -12.44 -19.53 11.67
N ALA A 220 -11.25 -19.99 12.05
CA ALA A 220 -11.02 -20.85 13.20
C ALA A 220 -11.45 -20.17 14.52
N ASN A 221 -11.06 -18.91 14.71
CA ASN A 221 -11.44 -18.11 15.88
C ASN A 221 -12.96 -17.89 15.98
N LYS A 222 -13.63 -17.69 14.85
CA LYS A 222 -15.10 -17.59 14.81
C LYS A 222 -15.79 -18.89 15.25
N LYS A 223 -15.26 -20.04 14.82
CA LYS A 223 -15.79 -21.37 15.19
C LYS A 223 -15.65 -21.62 16.68
N LYS A 224 -14.46 -21.38 17.25
CA LYS A 224 -14.20 -21.50 18.69
C LYS A 224 -15.15 -20.61 19.53
N LYS A 225 -15.35 -19.35 19.12
CA LYS A 225 -16.26 -18.42 19.83
C LYS A 225 -17.74 -18.90 19.78
N LYS A 226 -18.19 -19.55 18.70
CA LYS A 226 -19.52 -20.15 18.63
C LYS A 226 -19.66 -21.33 19.60
N GLU A 227 -18.70 -22.26 19.57
CA GLU A 227 -18.70 -23.45 20.43
C GLU A 227 -18.70 -23.08 21.93
N THR A 228 -17.97 -21.98 22.30
CA THR A 228 -17.97 -21.50 23.69
C THR A 228 -19.29 -20.85 24.08
N LYS A 229 -19.96 -20.13 23.16
CA LYS A 229 -21.26 -19.53 23.42
C LYS A 229 -22.38 -20.58 23.55
N ASP A 230 -22.32 -21.64 22.75
CA ASP A 230 -23.31 -22.72 22.78
C ASP A 230 -23.17 -23.57 24.07
N LYS A 231 -21.96 -23.73 24.60
CA LYS A 231 -21.68 -24.41 25.87
C LYS A 231 -22.13 -23.62 27.11
N ASN A 232 -22.23 -22.30 27.00
CA ASN A 232 -22.60 -21.40 28.11
C ASN A 232 -24.08 -20.95 28.07
N LYS A 233 -24.92 -21.54 27.21
CA LYS A 233 -26.37 -21.35 27.29
C LYS A 233 -26.92 -22.09 28.51
N PRO A 234 -27.63 -21.43 29.44
CA PRO A 234 -28.32 -22.13 30.51
C PRO A 234 -29.29 -23.13 29.90
N SER A 235 -29.26 -24.38 30.42
CA SER A 235 -30.33 -25.33 30.11
C SER A 235 -31.59 -24.83 30.80
N ASP A 236 -32.52 -24.28 30.06
CA ASP A 236 -33.89 -24.07 30.54
C ASP A 236 -34.48 -25.48 30.82
N LYS A 237 -34.25 -25.95 32.04
CA LYS A 237 -35.08 -27.01 32.62
C LYS A 237 -36.18 -26.27 33.36
N GLU A 238 -37.31 -26.17 32.72
CA GLU A 238 -38.57 -25.88 33.40
C GLU A 238 -38.89 -26.98 34.43
N PRO A 239 -39.52 -26.60 35.54
CA PRO A 239 -39.94 -27.52 36.59
C PRO A 239 -41.13 -28.41 36.19
#